data_9fada265cdf70d709fc01d8ac26eccd0
#
_entry.id   9fada265cdf70d709fc01d8ac26eccd0
#
_cell.length_a   1.000
_cell.length_b   1.000
_cell.length_c   1.000
_cell.angle_alpha   90.00
_cell.angle_beta   90.00
_cell.angle_gamma   90.00
#
_symmetry.space_group_name_H-M   'P 1'
#
loop_
_entity.id
_entity.type
_entity.pdbx_description
1 polymer ?
#
loop_
_entity_poly.entity_id
_entity_poly.type
_entity_poly.pdbx_seq_one_letter_code
_entity_poly.pdbx_strand_id
1 'polypeptide(L)'
;MYYGGDDLVTYDQLTEAASYLRHAIGDVPDIAFILGSGLGHMADVIENPVYVDYGDIPHFPVSTVAGHRGRFVYGCIHGKKVLIMQGRVHYYEGYDMSQVVMPVRVIGLLGVDKLLLTNAAGGISEKLEPGDIMMISDHTVSYTHLRAHETGAY
;
A
#
# COMPACT_ATOMS: atom_id res chain seq x y z
N MET A 1 -3.44 25.17 14.44
CA MET A 1 -4.64 24.33 14.47
C MET A 1 -4.16 22.97 14.98
N TYR A 2 -4.44 22.63 16.24
CA TYR A 2 -4.04 21.37 16.85
C TYR A 2 -4.92 20.27 16.23
N TYR A 3 -4.32 19.31 15.55
CA TYR A 3 -5.00 18.08 15.15
C TYR A 3 -5.33 17.30 16.42
N GLY A 4 -6.60 16.97 16.59
CA GLY A 4 -7.08 16.20 17.72
C GLY A 4 -6.41 14.83 17.79
N GLY A 5 -5.98 14.43 18.99
CA GLY A 5 -5.19 13.22 19.22
C GLY A 5 -5.97 11.88 19.19
N ASP A 6 -7.20 11.85 18.66
CA ASP A 6 -8.08 10.67 18.73
C ASP A 6 -8.15 9.85 17.43
N ASP A 7 -7.55 10.32 16.32
CA ASP A 7 -7.64 9.66 15.01
C ASP A 7 -6.40 8.82 14.61
N LEU A 8 -5.40 8.73 15.48
CA LEU A 8 -4.18 7.98 15.17
C LEU A 8 -4.41 6.48 15.28
N VAL A 9 -4.04 5.75 14.23
CA VAL A 9 -4.09 4.27 14.24
C VAL A 9 -3.16 3.73 15.32
N THR A 10 -3.73 3.00 16.29
CA THR A 10 -2.99 2.39 17.39
C THR A 10 -2.31 1.09 16.99
N TYR A 11 -1.34 0.65 17.80
CA TYR A 11 -0.69 -0.64 17.58
C TYR A 11 -1.66 -1.82 17.71
N ASP A 12 -2.63 -1.74 18.61
CA ASP A 12 -3.65 -2.79 18.78
C ASP A 12 -4.53 -2.91 17.53
N GLN A 13 -4.96 -1.80 16.94
CA GLN A 13 -5.70 -1.79 15.69
C GLN A 13 -4.90 -2.38 14.53
N LEU A 14 -3.60 -2.09 14.45
CA LEU A 14 -2.71 -2.71 13.46
C LEU A 14 -2.61 -4.22 13.65
N THR A 15 -2.52 -4.66 14.91
CA THR A 15 -2.40 -6.08 15.25
C THR A 15 -3.69 -6.84 14.94
N GLU A 16 -4.85 -6.26 15.22
CA GLU A 16 -6.16 -6.82 14.88
C GLU A 16 -6.31 -6.98 13.37
N ALA A 17 -6.00 -5.93 12.60
CA ALA A 17 -6.04 -5.96 11.15
C ALA A 17 -5.09 -7.01 10.56
N ALA A 18 -3.85 -7.09 11.08
CA ALA A 18 -2.87 -8.07 10.64
C ALA A 18 -3.30 -9.51 10.98
N SER A 19 -3.87 -9.72 12.17
CA SER A 19 -4.39 -11.03 12.59
C SER A 19 -5.53 -11.50 11.71
N TYR A 20 -6.47 -10.61 11.39
CA TYR A 20 -7.57 -10.90 10.48
C TYR A 20 -7.05 -11.31 9.10
N LEU A 21 -6.16 -10.49 8.51
CA LEU A 21 -5.61 -10.75 7.19
C LEU A 21 -4.80 -12.05 7.16
N ARG A 22 -3.98 -12.32 8.19
CA ARG A 22 -3.24 -13.57 8.34
C ARG A 22 -4.16 -14.79 8.36
N HIS A 23 -5.27 -14.69 9.10
CA HIS A 23 -6.24 -15.79 9.16
C HIS A 23 -6.91 -16.02 7.81
N ALA A 24 -7.26 -14.96 7.10
CA ALA A 24 -7.93 -15.02 5.81
C ALA A 24 -7.04 -15.63 4.70
N ILE A 25 -5.73 -15.30 4.69
CA ILE A 25 -4.80 -15.80 3.66
C ILE A 25 -4.11 -17.11 4.04
N GLY A 26 -4.06 -17.45 5.33
CA GLY A 26 -3.58 -18.75 5.85
C GLY A 26 -2.06 -18.93 5.86
N ASP A 27 -1.26 -18.10 5.19
CA ASP A 27 0.19 -18.23 5.08
C ASP A 27 0.89 -16.86 4.95
N VAL A 28 2.21 -16.82 5.10
CA VAL A 28 2.99 -15.57 4.96
C VAL A 28 3.42 -15.40 3.51
N PRO A 29 3.10 -14.25 2.87
CA PRO A 29 3.58 -13.95 1.52
C PRO A 29 5.10 -13.78 1.45
N ASP A 30 5.72 -14.24 0.34
CA ASP A 30 7.14 -14.02 0.07
C ASP A 30 7.44 -12.55 -0.30
N ILE A 31 6.42 -11.87 -0.85
CA ILE A 31 6.50 -10.48 -1.31
C ILE A 31 5.12 -9.85 -1.36
N ALA A 32 5.04 -8.56 -1.07
CA ALA A 32 3.84 -7.77 -1.27
C ALA A 32 4.02 -6.69 -2.34
N PHE A 33 2.92 -6.37 -3.02
CA PHE A 33 2.87 -5.32 -4.04
C PHE A 33 1.79 -4.31 -3.69
N ILE A 34 2.13 -3.03 -3.74
CA ILE A 34 1.15 -1.94 -3.72
C ILE A 34 1.11 -1.35 -5.12
N LEU A 35 0.05 -1.69 -5.86
CA LEU A 35 -0.08 -1.31 -7.25
C LEU A 35 -0.58 0.12 -7.39
N GLY A 36 0.10 0.88 -8.24
CA GLY A 36 -0.33 2.20 -8.70
C GLY A 36 -1.36 2.13 -9.82
N SER A 37 -1.75 3.30 -10.31
CA SER A 37 -2.73 3.46 -11.39
C SER A 37 -2.33 2.68 -12.65
N GLY A 38 -3.28 2.00 -13.25
CA GLY A 38 -3.09 1.23 -14.49
C GLY A 38 -2.57 -0.20 -14.29
N LEU A 39 -2.05 -0.57 -13.11
CA LEU A 39 -1.45 -1.89 -12.88
C LEU A 39 -2.38 -2.88 -12.14
N GLY A 40 -3.62 -2.49 -11.86
CA GLY A 40 -4.59 -3.34 -11.13
C GLY A 40 -4.81 -4.72 -11.76
N HIS A 41 -4.62 -4.85 -13.08
CA HIS A 41 -4.75 -6.11 -13.81
C HIS A 41 -3.64 -7.14 -13.48
N MET A 42 -2.54 -6.72 -12.86
CA MET A 42 -1.50 -7.67 -12.40
C MET A 42 -2.04 -8.69 -11.39
N ALA A 43 -3.13 -8.39 -10.70
CA ALA A 43 -3.76 -9.36 -9.82
C ALA A 43 -4.50 -10.49 -10.58
N ASP A 44 -4.78 -10.29 -11.88
CA ASP A 44 -5.53 -11.27 -12.68
C ASP A 44 -4.66 -12.50 -13.08
N VAL A 45 -3.32 -12.39 -12.93
CA VAL A 45 -2.40 -13.51 -13.18
C VAL A 45 -2.12 -14.38 -11.95
N ILE A 46 -2.72 -14.05 -10.81
CA ILE A 46 -2.55 -14.82 -9.57
C ILE A 46 -3.24 -16.17 -9.68
N GLU A 47 -2.50 -17.23 -9.41
CA GLU A 47 -3.01 -18.58 -9.32
C GLU A 47 -3.67 -18.82 -7.96
N ASN A 48 -4.87 -19.44 -7.97
CA ASN A 48 -5.67 -19.73 -6.78
C ASN A 48 -5.89 -18.50 -5.87
N PRO A 49 -6.46 -17.41 -6.39
CA PRO A 49 -6.54 -16.16 -5.66
C PRO A 49 -7.50 -16.23 -4.46
N VAL A 50 -7.05 -15.72 -3.33
CA VAL A 50 -7.87 -15.40 -2.15
C VAL A 50 -8.06 -13.89 -2.14
N TYR A 51 -9.31 -13.45 -2.09
CA TYR A 51 -9.69 -12.04 -2.04
C TYR A 51 -10.07 -11.65 -0.62
N VAL A 52 -9.56 -10.52 -0.15
CA VAL A 52 -9.91 -9.95 1.15
C VAL A 52 -10.24 -8.47 0.95
N ASP A 53 -11.51 -8.13 1.05
CA ASP A 53 -11.96 -6.75 0.88
C ASP A 53 -11.52 -5.89 2.08
N TYR A 54 -11.13 -4.64 1.83
CA TYR A 54 -10.65 -3.76 2.91
C TYR A 54 -11.73 -3.48 3.95
N GLY A 55 -13.00 -3.44 3.52
CA GLY A 55 -14.13 -3.25 4.42
C GLY A 55 -14.35 -4.38 5.44
N ASP A 56 -13.80 -5.57 5.17
CA ASP A 56 -13.88 -6.72 6.07
C ASP A 56 -12.74 -6.72 7.11
N ILE A 57 -11.66 -5.97 6.85
CA ILE A 57 -10.50 -5.91 7.74
C ILE A 57 -10.76 -4.87 8.84
N PRO A 58 -10.68 -5.23 10.12
CA PRO A 58 -10.90 -4.28 11.22
C PRO A 58 -10.04 -3.01 11.09
N HIS A 59 -10.65 -1.85 11.29
CA HIS A 59 -9.99 -0.52 11.27
C HIS A 59 -9.32 -0.11 9.96
N PHE A 60 -9.42 -0.94 8.91
CA PHE A 60 -8.70 -0.71 7.67
C PHE A 60 -9.37 0.40 6.84
N PRO A 61 -8.60 1.33 6.26
CA PRO A 61 -9.17 2.41 5.46
C PRO A 61 -9.69 1.88 4.11
N VAL A 62 -10.83 2.39 3.68
CA VAL A 62 -11.46 2.02 2.41
C VAL A 62 -11.39 3.18 1.44
N SER A 63 -10.75 2.97 0.28
CA SER A 63 -10.65 4.02 -0.74
C SER A 63 -12.03 4.38 -1.31
N THR A 64 -12.25 5.68 -1.46
CA THR A 64 -13.47 6.24 -2.10
C THR A 64 -13.27 6.55 -3.58
N VAL A 65 -12.06 6.33 -4.11
CA VAL A 65 -11.71 6.65 -5.49
C VAL A 65 -12.32 5.62 -6.45
N ALA A 66 -13.08 6.10 -7.42
CA ALA A 66 -13.66 5.26 -8.46
C ALA A 66 -12.57 4.49 -9.23
N GLY A 67 -12.78 3.18 -9.42
CA GLY A 67 -11.82 2.30 -10.11
C GLY A 67 -10.85 1.55 -9.18
N HIS A 68 -10.79 1.91 -7.90
CA HIS A 68 -10.07 1.11 -6.91
C HIS A 68 -10.96 -0.03 -6.43
N ARG A 69 -10.51 -1.27 -6.57
CA ARG A 69 -11.27 -2.45 -6.08
C ARG A 69 -11.29 -2.56 -4.56
N GLY A 70 -10.35 -1.90 -3.87
CA GLY A 70 -10.32 -1.83 -2.41
C GLY A 70 -10.16 -3.18 -1.72
N ARG A 71 -9.22 -4.00 -2.19
CA ARG A 71 -9.01 -5.35 -1.65
C ARG A 71 -7.55 -5.80 -1.72
N PHE A 72 -7.21 -6.77 -0.91
CA PHE A 72 -6.02 -7.60 -1.10
C PHE A 72 -6.35 -8.81 -1.97
N VAL A 73 -5.37 -9.24 -2.77
CA VAL A 73 -5.40 -10.50 -3.51
C VAL A 73 -4.15 -11.28 -3.14
N TYR A 74 -4.34 -12.45 -2.55
CA TYR A 74 -3.28 -13.36 -2.17
C TYR A 74 -3.31 -14.60 -3.04
N GLY A 75 -2.16 -15.16 -3.40
CA GLY A 75 -2.02 -16.42 -4.13
C GLY A 75 -0.60 -16.60 -4.67
N CYS A 76 -0.45 -17.37 -5.74
CA CYS A 76 0.85 -17.68 -6.32
C CYS A 76 1.09 -17.00 -7.67
N ILE A 77 2.32 -16.53 -7.89
CA ILE A 77 2.83 -16.16 -9.21
C ILE A 77 4.19 -16.85 -9.38
N HIS A 78 4.32 -17.71 -10.38
CA HIS A 78 5.55 -18.45 -10.65
C HIS A 78 6.14 -19.15 -9.41
N GLY A 79 5.27 -19.78 -8.61
CA GLY A 79 5.67 -20.52 -7.40
C GLY A 79 6.05 -19.64 -6.21
N LYS A 80 5.86 -18.31 -6.27
CA LYS A 80 6.03 -17.40 -5.16
C LYS A 80 4.68 -16.97 -4.59
N LYS A 81 4.56 -16.98 -3.26
CA LYS A 81 3.38 -16.46 -2.56
C LYS A 81 3.41 -14.95 -2.60
N VAL A 82 2.39 -14.36 -3.18
CA VAL A 82 2.31 -12.91 -3.36
C VAL A 82 1.06 -12.35 -2.68
N LEU A 83 1.18 -11.14 -2.15
CA LEU A 83 0.07 -10.35 -1.65
C LEU A 83 0.00 -9.06 -2.46
N ILE A 84 -1.07 -8.87 -3.20
CA ILE A 84 -1.28 -7.66 -4.02
C ILE A 84 -2.35 -6.78 -3.38
N MET A 85 -2.01 -5.53 -3.14
CA MET A 85 -2.94 -4.48 -2.76
C MET A 85 -3.54 -3.85 -4.03
N GLN A 86 -4.81 -4.19 -4.34
CA GLN A 86 -5.57 -3.64 -5.49
C GLN A 86 -6.33 -2.38 -5.10
N GLY A 87 -5.68 -1.23 -5.29
CA GLY A 87 -6.15 0.07 -4.85
C GLY A 87 -5.55 0.44 -3.50
N ARG A 88 -5.39 1.73 -3.27
CA ARG A 88 -4.83 2.30 -2.04
C ARG A 88 -5.57 3.56 -1.68
N VAL A 89 -5.57 3.92 -0.41
CA VAL A 89 -6.04 5.22 0.05
C VAL A 89 -4.95 6.27 -0.13
N HIS A 90 -5.38 7.51 -0.31
CA HIS A 90 -4.48 8.65 -0.49
C HIS A 90 -4.81 9.73 0.52
N TYR A 91 -3.81 10.53 0.86
CA TYR A 91 -3.95 11.64 1.79
C TYR A 91 -5.03 12.65 1.34
N TYR A 92 -5.16 12.89 0.03
CA TYR A 92 -6.16 13.82 -0.51
C TYR A 92 -7.60 13.33 -0.39
N GLU A 93 -7.83 12.05 -0.04
CA GLU A 93 -9.16 11.51 0.27
C GLU A 93 -9.65 11.92 1.67
N GLY A 94 -8.84 12.65 2.44
CA GLY A 94 -9.16 13.14 3.78
C GLY A 94 -8.73 12.21 4.91
N TYR A 95 -8.03 11.13 4.60
CA TYR A 95 -7.45 10.23 5.60
C TYR A 95 -6.28 10.88 6.32
N ASP A 96 -6.15 10.62 7.63
CA ASP A 96 -4.92 10.92 8.36
C ASP A 96 -3.76 10.07 7.84
N MET A 97 -2.53 10.58 8.00
CA MET A 97 -1.35 9.87 7.52
C MET A 97 -1.16 8.52 8.21
N SER A 98 -1.56 8.37 9.46
CA SER A 98 -1.51 7.08 10.17
C SER A 98 -2.38 6.01 9.48
N GLN A 99 -3.53 6.43 8.93
CA GLN A 99 -4.42 5.56 8.13
C GLN A 99 -3.84 5.28 6.74
N VAL A 100 -3.24 6.28 6.08
CA VAL A 100 -2.62 6.11 4.76
C VAL A 100 -1.47 5.11 4.80
N VAL A 101 -0.67 5.10 5.88
CA VAL A 101 0.45 4.15 6.04
C VAL A 101 0.07 2.84 6.73
N MET A 102 -1.14 2.72 7.24
CA MET A 102 -1.64 1.52 7.90
C MET A 102 -1.45 0.24 7.06
N PRO A 103 -1.76 0.21 5.75
CA PRO A 103 -1.58 -0.98 4.92
C PRO A 103 -0.15 -1.50 4.92
N VAL A 104 0.84 -0.61 4.80
CA VAL A 104 2.26 -0.99 4.82
C VAL A 104 2.66 -1.59 6.17
N ARG A 105 2.16 -1.00 7.27
CA ARG A 105 2.43 -1.49 8.63
C ARG A 105 1.79 -2.86 8.87
N VAL A 106 0.56 -3.07 8.39
CA VAL A 106 -0.13 -4.37 8.45
C VAL A 106 0.62 -5.43 7.65
N ILE A 107 1.08 -5.12 6.44
CA ILE A 107 1.93 -6.02 5.62
C ILE A 107 3.22 -6.39 6.37
N GLY A 108 3.87 -5.43 7.02
CA GLY A 108 5.05 -5.70 7.86
C GLY A 108 4.75 -6.63 9.04
N LEU A 109 3.61 -6.44 9.72
CA LEU A 109 3.17 -7.30 10.82
C LEU A 109 2.80 -8.72 10.38
N LEU A 110 2.46 -8.94 9.10
CA LEU A 110 2.33 -10.29 8.54
C LEU A 110 3.68 -11.02 8.46
N GLY A 111 4.81 -10.32 8.56
CA GLY A 111 6.14 -10.88 8.40
C GLY A 111 6.69 -10.80 6.96
N VAL A 112 6.05 -10.00 6.10
CA VAL A 112 6.54 -9.76 4.73
C VAL A 112 7.72 -8.80 4.78
N ASP A 113 8.87 -9.23 4.29
CA ASP A 113 10.13 -8.49 4.29
C ASP A 113 10.44 -7.78 2.96
N LYS A 114 9.65 -8.06 1.92
CA LYS A 114 9.83 -7.48 0.58
C LYS A 114 8.55 -6.78 0.15
N LEU A 115 8.66 -5.48 -0.11
CA LEU A 115 7.55 -4.65 -0.56
C LEU A 115 7.95 -3.93 -1.85
N LEU A 116 7.14 -4.10 -2.89
CA LEU A 116 7.25 -3.34 -4.14
C LEU A 116 6.10 -2.33 -4.23
N LEU A 117 6.45 -1.06 -4.32
CA LEU A 117 5.50 0.02 -4.56
C LEU A 117 5.64 0.50 -6.00
N THR A 118 4.51 0.68 -6.67
CA THR A 118 4.50 1.22 -8.03
C THR A 118 3.68 2.49 -8.11
N ASN A 119 4.09 3.40 -8.97
CA ASN A 119 3.33 4.60 -9.32
C ASN A 119 3.60 5.01 -10.76
N ALA A 120 2.63 5.67 -11.38
CA ALA A 120 2.87 6.37 -12.63
C ALA A 120 3.50 7.73 -12.35
N ALA A 121 4.42 8.16 -13.22
CA ALA A 121 5.05 9.47 -13.17
C ALA A 121 5.36 9.99 -14.57
N GLY A 122 5.40 11.31 -14.74
CA GLY A 122 5.93 11.92 -15.97
C GLY A 122 7.45 11.87 -15.98
N GLY A 123 8.01 11.45 -17.12
CA GLY A 123 9.44 11.50 -17.35
C GLY A 123 9.90 12.91 -17.74
N ILE A 124 10.97 13.42 -17.13
CA ILE A 124 11.59 14.70 -17.49
C ILE A 124 12.82 14.48 -18.38
N SER A 125 13.49 13.33 -18.21
CA SER A 125 14.70 12.99 -19.00
C SER A 125 14.32 12.64 -20.43
N GLU A 126 15.07 13.19 -21.40
CA GLU A 126 14.94 12.85 -22.82
C GLU A 126 15.28 11.37 -23.15
N LYS A 127 15.82 10.64 -22.17
CA LYS A 127 16.15 9.21 -22.31
C LYS A 127 14.96 8.30 -21.96
N LEU A 128 13.87 8.87 -21.44
CA LEU A 128 12.68 8.11 -21.02
C LEU A 128 11.60 8.22 -22.08
N GLU A 129 11.00 7.09 -22.43
CA GLU A 129 9.85 7.00 -23.31
C GLU A 129 8.60 6.56 -22.53
N PRO A 130 7.38 6.88 -23.01
CA PRO A 130 6.16 6.37 -22.43
C PRO A 130 6.14 4.84 -22.40
N GLY A 131 5.96 4.26 -21.21
CA GLY A 131 5.98 2.82 -20.99
C GLY A 131 7.26 2.30 -20.36
N ASP A 132 8.28 3.13 -20.22
CA ASP A 132 9.50 2.74 -19.53
C ASP A 132 9.24 2.47 -18.03
N ILE A 133 9.97 1.49 -17.50
CA ILE A 133 9.98 1.17 -16.07
C ILE A 133 11.28 1.71 -15.48
N MET A 134 11.15 2.57 -14.50
CA MET A 134 12.28 3.15 -13.78
C MET A 134 12.27 2.68 -12.32
N MET A 135 13.41 2.16 -11.86
CA MET A 135 13.60 1.88 -10.44
C MET A 135 14.10 3.15 -9.73
N ILE A 136 13.32 3.61 -8.74
CA ILE A 136 13.71 4.78 -7.94
C ILE A 136 14.83 4.36 -6.98
N SER A 137 15.98 5.01 -7.07
CA SER A 137 17.11 4.80 -6.15
C SER A 137 17.09 5.79 -4.98
N ASP A 138 16.55 6.99 -5.21
CA ASP A 138 16.42 8.05 -4.24
C ASP A 138 15.36 9.05 -4.67
N HIS A 139 14.86 9.88 -3.76
CA HIS A 139 13.90 10.94 -4.07
C HIS A 139 14.13 12.16 -3.18
N THR A 140 13.92 13.33 -3.75
CA THR A 140 13.95 14.59 -3.02
C THR A 140 12.54 15.08 -2.77
N VAL A 141 12.27 15.44 -1.53
CA VAL A 141 11.02 16.05 -1.12
C VAL A 141 11.29 17.52 -0.81
N SER A 142 10.95 18.40 -1.74
CA SER A 142 11.15 19.84 -1.57
C SER A 142 10.05 20.52 -0.76
N TYR A 143 8.82 20.00 -0.84
CA TYR A 143 7.68 20.45 -0.10
C TYR A 143 6.65 19.35 0.09
N THR A 144 6.30 19.01 1.35
CA THR A 144 5.16 18.16 1.70
C THR A 144 4.49 18.71 2.95
N HIS A 145 3.22 18.38 3.15
CA HIS A 145 2.53 18.61 4.42
C HIS A 145 3.12 17.80 5.57
N LEU A 146 3.93 16.80 5.25
CA LEU A 146 4.59 15.88 6.14
C LEU A 146 6.10 16.06 5.97
N ARG A 147 6.64 17.01 6.70
CA ARG A 147 8.08 17.04 6.92
C ARG A 147 8.38 16.04 8.03
N ALA A 148 9.18 15.04 7.74
CA ALA A 148 9.88 14.33 8.79
C ALA A 148 10.71 15.37 9.57
N HIS A 149 10.75 15.27 10.88
CA HIS A 149 11.53 16.21 11.71
C HIS A 149 13.00 16.24 11.30
N GLU A 150 13.50 15.12 10.77
CA GLU A 150 14.88 14.94 10.32
C GLU A 150 15.19 15.65 9.00
N THR A 151 14.18 15.95 8.18
CA THR A 151 14.32 16.66 6.91
C THR A 151 13.91 18.14 7.02
N GLY A 152 13.59 18.59 8.23
CA GLY A 152 13.28 19.99 8.51
C GLY A 152 14.46 20.88 8.28
N ALA A 153 14.40 21.67 7.22
CA ALA A 153 15.23 22.84 6.91
C ALA A 153 16.71 22.73 7.32
N TYR A 154 17.51 22.23 6.44
CA TYR A 154 18.89 22.59 6.35
C TYR A 154 19.07 23.59 5.20
#